data_69621a1008484681c50cdc8b1f81dc64
#
_entry.id   69621a1008484681c50cdc8b1f81dc64
#
_cell.length_a   1.000
_cell.length_b   1.000
_cell.length_c   1.000
_cell.angle_alpha   90.00
_cell.angle_beta   90.00
_cell.angle_gamma   90.00
#
_symmetry.space_group_name_H-M   'P 1'
#
loop_
_entity.id
_entity.type
_entity.pdbx_description
1 polymer ?
#
loop_
_entity_poly.entity_id
_entity_poly.type
_entity_poly.pdbx_seq_one_letter_code
_entity_poly.pdbx_strand_id
1 'polypeptide(L)'
;MDLLKECREELEYAVSVRRYLHENPEPAAHELQTVRFIVSELEKFGIEYLNIPDGGVLGFVRGALPGKTVMLRADCDALKMTEAPDNGKAPKVCVSKVPGLAHACGHDTHTAMLLTAGKVLAKNRDSLKGTVILMFERGEEGGGNIYYLLKYMREHQITADACFAQHNDPLLPVGQIAVSPGPRFAGSFGFHIRLTGVGGHGSRPDRGNNPIDCFLAIAAQFKDLRMRMIPPDVLFTASINMVNAGSAHNITPETLTFAGTVRTYDFQKGIRFREKFREIIEKNCEIFECGCEFLRWKGPTIPVINQNEATRFARAMSESVLGAENVSDNIPDLCGESFGVTTAFFPCVLAAVGSGNAAEGRTAPLHSPYYDPDEDSLLYGSAYYAACAYGFTDADLTFNFEPFQEELEALYKLTNRPIPKRLDP
;
A
#
# COMPACT_ATOMS: atom_id res chain seq x y z
N MET A 1 -0.88 15.29 28.37
CA MET A 1 0.39 14.56 28.14
C MET A 1 1.08 15.18 26.94
N ASP A 2 2.39 15.35 27.00
CA ASP A 2 3.19 15.81 25.85
C ASP A 2 3.76 14.59 25.09
N LEU A 3 2.97 14.09 24.12
CA LEU A 3 3.30 12.88 23.38
C LEU A 3 4.53 13.05 22.46
N LEU A 4 4.78 14.27 21.95
CA LEU A 4 5.98 14.54 21.17
C LEU A 4 7.24 14.39 22.05
N LYS A 5 7.19 14.91 23.27
CA LYS A 5 8.30 14.76 24.24
C LYS A 5 8.51 13.30 24.61
N GLU A 6 7.43 12.55 24.92
CA GLU A 6 7.53 11.11 25.25
C GLU A 6 8.16 10.32 24.09
N CYS A 7 7.77 10.59 22.85
CA CYS A 7 8.37 9.94 21.67
C CYS A 7 9.82 10.40 21.44
N ARG A 8 10.17 11.65 21.78
CA ARG A 8 11.55 12.13 21.69
C ARG A 8 12.49 11.43 22.67
N GLU A 9 12.01 11.11 23.86
CA GLU A 9 12.77 10.30 24.82
C GLU A 9 13.06 8.88 24.33
N GLU A 10 12.25 8.38 23.39
CA GLU A 10 12.40 7.05 22.77
C GLU A 10 13.03 7.08 21.36
N LEU A 11 13.55 8.21 20.90
CA LEU A 11 14.09 8.33 19.54
C LEU A 11 15.29 7.43 19.30
N GLU A 12 16.21 7.29 20.26
CA GLU A 12 17.37 6.37 20.15
C GLU A 12 16.90 4.92 19.99
N TYR A 13 15.84 4.53 20.71
CA TYR A 13 15.22 3.23 20.54
C TYR A 13 14.64 3.08 19.11
N ALA A 14 13.86 4.05 18.63
CA ALA A 14 13.28 4.02 17.29
C ALA A 14 14.35 3.88 16.19
N VAL A 15 15.46 4.63 16.31
CA VAL A 15 16.61 4.55 15.39
C VAL A 15 17.25 3.17 15.45
N SER A 16 17.42 2.60 16.65
CA SER A 16 18.02 1.26 16.81
C SER A 16 17.16 0.17 16.16
N VAL A 17 15.84 0.23 16.32
CA VAL A 17 14.87 -0.68 15.70
C VAL A 17 14.92 -0.55 14.17
N ARG A 18 14.82 0.68 13.66
CA ARG A 18 14.87 0.96 12.21
C ARG A 18 16.15 0.39 11.60
N ARG A 19 17.32 0.66 12.19
CA ARG A 19 18.61 0.19 11.67
C ARG A 19 18.71 -1.33 11.71
N TYR A 20 18.24 -1.97 12.77
CA TYR A 20 18.20 -3.44 12.83
C TYR A 20 17.37 -4.04 11.70
N LEU A 21 16.15 -3.55 11.46
CA LEU A 21 15.29 -4.01 10.39
C LEU A 21 15.89 -3.72 9.02
N HIS A 22 16.46 -2.54 8.82
CA HIS A 22 17.09 -2.13 7.56
C HIS A 22 18.29 -3.00 7.20
N GLU A 23 19.09 -3.39 8.19
CA GLU A 23 20.24 -4.28 8.00
C GLU A 23 19.85 -5.73 7.72
N ASN A 24 18.65 -6.16 8.13
CA ASN A 24 18.14 -7.53 8.05
C ASN A 24 16.80 -7.61 7.30
N PRO A 25 16.70 -7.08 6.07
CA PRO A 25 15.45 -7.06 5.33
C PRO A 25 15.00 -8.45 4.92
N GLU A 26 13.70 -8.70 4.97
CA GLU A 26 13.07 -9.93 4.48
C GLU A 26 12.03 -9.60 3.40
N PRO A 27 11.93 -10.39 2.31
CA PRO A 27 11.02 -10.08 1.22
C PRO A 27 9.58 -10.42 1.57
N ALA A 28 8.64 -9.80 0.85
CA ALA A 28 7.21 -9.99 1.01
C ALA A 28 6.80 -11.46 1.19
N ALA A 29 5.97 -11.71 2.20
CA ALA A 29 5.47 -13.01 2.65
C ALA A 29 6.53 -13.95 3.29
N HIS A 30 7.75 -13.49 3.51
CA HIS A 30 8.84 -14.27 4.14
C HIS A 30 9.45 -13.58 5.37
N GLU A 31 8.77 -12.65 6.01
CA GLU A 31 9.22 -11.77 7.10
C GLU A 31 9.23 -12.50 8.46
N LEU A 32 9.78 -13.72 8.53
CA LEU A 32 9.71 -14.55 9.73
C LEU A 32 10.60 -14.04 10.87
N GLN A 33 11.80 -13.52 10.56
CA GLN A 33 12.69 -12.95 11.57
C GLN A 33 12.20 -11.58 12.02
N THR A 34 11.68 -10.78 11.08
CA THR A 34 11.03 -9.50 11.36
C THR A 34 9.86 -9.67 12.33
N VAL A 35 8.98 -10.66 12.07
CA VAL A 35 7.87 -11.01 12.99
C VAL A 35 8.38 -11.42 14.37
N ARG A 36 9.42 -12.27 14.46
CA ARG A 36 10.03 -12.67 15.74
C ARG A 36 10.61 -11.47 16.48
N PHE A 37 11.25 -10.56 15.77
CA PHE A 37 11.77 -9.33 16.34
C PHE A 37 10.63 -8.46 16.90
N ILE A 38 9.57 -8.19 16.11
CA ILE A 38 8.39 -7.44 16.55
C ILE A 38 7.80 -8.06 17.83
N VAL A 39 7.58 -9.37 17.83
CA VAL A 39 7.07 -10.10 19.00
C VAL A 39 7.95 -9.89 20.22
N SER A 40 9.29 -10.02 20.05
CA SER A 40 10.24 -9.82 21.16
C SER A 40 10.19 -8.40 21.74
N GLU A 41 9.94 -7.38 20.91
CA GLU A 41 9.78 -6.00 21.38
C GLU A 41 8.45 -5.80 22.14
N LEU A 42 7.36 -6.38 21.62
CA LEU A 42 6.06 -6.33 22.31
C LEU A 42 6.12 -6.99 23.70
N GLU A 43 6.83 -8.14 23.81
CA GLU A 43 7.06 -8.82 25.09
C GLU A 43 7.82 -7.95 26.08
N LYS A 44 8.89 -7.25 25.63
CA LYS A 44 9.66 -6.33 26.49
C LYS A 44 8.81 -5.18 27.05
N PHE A 45 7.79 -4.75 26.29
CA PHE A 45 6.88 -3.68 26.73
C PHE A 45 5.69 -4.20 27.53
N GLY A 46 5.57 -5.51 27.71
CA GLY A 46 4.41 -6.14 28.35
C GLY A 46 3.12 -5.93 27.56
N ILE A 47 3.22 -5.92 26.24
CA ILE A 47 2.07 -5.80 25.32
C ILE A 47 1.63 -7.21 24.92
N GLU A 48 0.36 -7.53 25.17
CA GLU A 48 -0.25 -8.77 24.69
C GLU A 48 -0.26 -8.80 23.15
N TYR A 49 -0.05 -9.96 22.56
CA TYR A 49 -0.04 -10.08 21.10
C TYR A 49 -0.62 -11.39 20.58
N LEU A 50 -1.03 -11.37 19.31
CA LEU A 50 -1.38 -12.54 18.51
C LEU A 50 -0.46 -12.58 17.29
N ASN A 51 0.28 -13.66 17.14
CA ASN A 51 1.03 -13.94 15.91
C ASN A 51 0.12 -14.75 14.97
N ILE A 52 -0.23 -14.14 13.84
CA ILE A 52 -1.18 -14.71 12.87
C ILE A 52 -0.36 -15.28 11.70
N PRO A 53 -0.36 -16.60 11.52
CA PRO A 53 0.38 -17.24 10.42
C PRO A 53 0.08 -16.61 9.08
N ASP A 54 1.11 -16.33 8.30
CA ASP A 54 1.09 -15.59 7.03
C ASP A 54 0.61 -14.13 7.11
N GLY A 55 -0.11 -13.74 8.16
CA GLY A 55 -0.70 -12.39 8.28
C GLY A 55 0.23 -11.36 8.86
N GLY A 56 0.83 -11.67 10.01
CA GLY A 56 1.66 -10.76 10.79
C GLY A 56 1.29 -10.77 12.27
N VAL A 57 1.37 -9.61 12.93
CA VAL A 57 1.18 -9.52 14.38
C VAL A 57 0.11 -8.49 14.74
N LEU A 58 -0.74 -8.82 15.69
CA LEU A 58 -1.61 -7.87 16.38
C LEU A 58 -1.14 -7.72 17.83
N GLY A 59 -0.67 -6.54 18.22
CA GLY A 59 -0.40 -6.18 19.60
C GLY A 59 -1.59 -5.46 20.22
N PHE A 60 -1.79 -5.60 21.53
CA PHE A 60 -2.94 -4.99 22.25
C PHE A 60 -2.44 -4.17 23.44
N VAL A 61 -2.49 -2.85 23.33
CA VAL A 61 -2.27 -1.95 24.47
C VAL A 61 -3.62 -1.65 25.09
N ARG A 62 -3.92 -2.30 26.22
CA ARG A 62 -5.17 -2.09 26.97
C ARG A 62 -4.97 -0.97 27.98
N GLY A 63 -5.75 0.09 27.83
CA GLY A 63 -5.84 1.17 28.81
C GLY A 63 -6.55 0.75 30.09
N ALA A 64 -6.24 1.40 31.18
CA ALA A 64 -6.88 1.14 32.48
C ALA A 64 -8.32 1.69 32.56
N LEU A 65 -8.71 2.57 31.66
CA LEU A 65 -9.99 3.24 31.65
C LEU A 65 -10.86 2.79 30.48
N PRO A 66 -12.21 2.77 30.61
CA PRO A 66 -13.11 2.48 29.49
C PRO A 66 -12.93 3.48 28.35
N GLY A 67 -13.00 3.01 27.12
CA GLY A 67 -12.89 3.84 25.92
C GLY A 67 -13.06 3.04 24.65
N LYS A 68 -12.78 3.66 23.52
CA LYS A 68 -12.90 3.06 22.19
C LYS A 68 -11.73 2.15 21.84
N THR A 69 -11.90 1.38 20.78
CA THR A 69 -10.82 0.59 20.19
C THR A 69 -10.32 1.27 18.92
N VAL A 70 -9.04 1.55 18.88
CA VAL A 70 -8.37 2.11 17.68
C VAL A 70 -7.30 1.16 17.17
N MET A 71 -7.15 1.07 15.87
CA MET A 71 -6.10 0.29 15.23
C MET A 71 -5.06 1.22 14.61
N LEU A 72 -3.79 0.89 14.79
CA LEU A 72 -2.64 1.52 14.13
C LEU A 72 -1.97 0.48 13.25
N ARG A 73 -1.65 0.80 12.00
CA ARG A 73 -1.06 -0.16 11.04
C ARG A 73 0.32 0.26 10.57
N ALA A 74 1.24 -0.68 10.54
CA ALA A 74 2.49 -0.63 9.80
C ALA A 74 2.68 -1.92 8.98
N ASP A 75 3.28 -1.80 7.81
CA ASP A 75 3.84 -2.90 7.03
C ASP A 75 5.28 -3.19 7.45
N CYS A 76 5.83 -4.36 7.05
CA CYS A 76 7.14 -4.76 7.55
C CYS A 76 8.03 -5.51 6.54
N ASP A 77 7.62 -5.66 5.29
CA ASP A 77 8.38 -6.35 4.26
C ASP A 77 9.38 -5.45 3.51
N ALA A 78 10.29 -6.08 2.76
CA ALA A 78 11.31 -5.42 1.97
C ALA A 78 11.24 -5.81 0.49
N LEU A 79 11.88 -4.98 -0.33
CA LEU A 79 11.93 -5.15 -1.78
C LEU A 79 13.12 -6.00 -2.25
N LYS A 80 12.91 -6.74 -3.33
CA LYS A 80 13.98 -7.43 -4.06
C LYS A 80 14.77 -6.42 -4.90
N MET A 81 15.75 -5.79 -4.28
CA MET A 81 16.56 -4.74 -4.89
C MET A 81 17.93 -4.66 -4.22
N THR A 82 18.96 -4.37 -5.00
CA THR A 82 20.29 -4.08 -4.46
C THR A 82 20.36 -2.62 -4.06
N GLU A 83 20.65 -2.37 -2.79
CA GLU A 83 20.80 -1.04 -2.24
C GLU A 83 22.16 -0.42 -2.60
N ALA A 84 22.18 0.89 -2.87
CA ALA A 84 23.42 1.66 -3.00
C ALA A 84 23.97 2.01 -1.61
N PRO A 85 25.33 2.03 -1.43
CA PRO A 85 25.96 2.38 -0.16
C PRO A 85 25.87 3.87 0.19
N ASP A 86 25.41 4.69 -0.74
CA ASP A 86 25.24 6.13 -0.59
C ASP A 86 23.85 6.58 -1.08
N ASN A 87 23.48 7.80 -0.78
CA ASN A 87 22.21 8.40 -1.20
C ASN A 87 22.35 9.31 -2.44
N GLY A 88 23.47 9.19 -3.15
CA GLY A 88 23.82 10.05 -4.30
C GLY A 88 24.59 11.32 -3.89
N LYS A 89 24.68 11.65 -2.61
CA LYS A 89 25.40 12.81 -2.07
C LYS A 89 26.37 12.44 -0.94
N ALA A 90 25.98 11.53 -0.05
CA ALA A 90 26.76 11.10 1.10
C ALA A 90 26.60 9.60 1.37
N PRO A 91 27.56 8.94 2.04
CA PRO A 91 27.37 7.57 2.51
C PRO A 91 26.16 7.46 3.43
N LYS A 92 25.36 6.40 3.26
CA LYS A 92 24.25 6.09 4.16
C LYS A 92 24.78 5.66 5.52
N VAL A 93 24.08 6.03 6.59
CA VAL A 93 24.44 5.61 7.97
C VAL A 93 24.08 4.15 8.23
N CYS A 94 23.18 3.58 7.44
CA CYS A 94 22.73 2.20 7.56
C CYS A 94 22.41 1.67 6.15
N VAL A 95 22.88 0.46 5.85
CA VAL A 95 22.64 -0.25 4.58
C VAL A 95 22.28 -1.69 4.83
N SER A 96 21.52 -2.29 3.92
CA SER A 96 21.17 -3.71 3.99
C SER A 96 22.42 -4.60 4.03
N LYS A 97 22.42 -5.61 4.93
CA LYS A 97 23.42 -6.67 4.99
C LYS A 97 23.03 -7.92 4.18
N VAL A 98 21.84 -7.91 3.58
CA VAL A 98 21.30 -9.02 2.80
C VAL A 98 21.37 -8.69 1.31
N PRO A 99 22.24 -9.33 0.52
CA PRO A 99 22.39 -9.04 -0.90
C PRO A 99 21.08 -9.17 -1.67
N GLY A 100 20.76 -8.15 -2.46
CA GLY A 100 19.57 -8.16 -3.32
C GLY A 100 18.25 -7.91 -2.59
N LEU A 101 18.28 -7.49 -1.32
CA LEU A 101 17.11 -7.05 -0.56
C LEU A 101 17.37 -5.69 0.09
N ALA A 102 16.37 -4.81 0.12
CA ALA A 102 16.45 -3.51 0.79
C ALA A 102 15.07 -2.98 1.17
N HIS A 103 14.99 -2.27 2.30
CA HIS A 103 13.81 -1.49 2.69
C HIS A 103 13.75 -0.16 1.92
N ALA A 104 13.61 -0.25 0.59
CA ALA A 104 13.55 0.93 -0.29
C ALA A 104 12.14 1.56 -0.38
N CYS A 105 11.15 1.00 0.32
CA CYS A 105 9.84 1.60 0.55
C CYS A 105 9.69 2.16 1.98
N GLY A 106 10.66 1.87 2.87
CA GLY A 106 10.73 2.42 4.22
C GLY A 106 9.85 1.72 5.26
N HIS A 107 9.44 0.48 5.01
CA HIS A 107 8.63 -0.29 5.97
C HIS A 107 9.38 -0.59 7.28
N ASP A 108 10.70 -0.54 7.28
CA ASP A 108 11.53 -0.50 8.49
C ASP A 108 11.23 0.72 9.37
N THR A 109 11.04 1.90 8.76
CA THR A 109 10.65 3.12 9.48
C THR A 109 9.22 3.02 10.02
N HIS A 110 8.27 2.48 9.22
CA HIS A 110 6.88 2.33 9.65
C HIS A 110 6.78 1.40 10.86
N THR A 111 7.45 0.24 10.81
CA THR A 111 7.53 -0.72 11.92
C THR A 111 8.18 -0.09 13.16
N ALA A 112 9.29 0.66 13.00
CA ALA A 112 9.95 1.33 14.11
C ALA A 112 9.08 2.40 14.76
N MET A 113 8.37 3.20 13.95
CA MET A 113 7.42 4.22 14.43
C MET A 113 6.28 3.59 15.23
N LEU A 114 5.71 2.47 14.72
CA LEU A 114 4.59 1.80 15.40
C LEU A 114 5.02 1.11 16.70
N LEU A 115 6.19 0.47 16.73
CA LEU A 115 6.75 -0.11 17.97
C LEU A 115 7.03 0.97 19.00
N THR A 116 7.58 2.11 18.59
CA THR A 116 7.87 3.24 19.49
C THR A 116 6.58 3.84 20.05
N ALA A 117 5.57 4.06 19.21
CA ALA A 117 4.25 4.50 19.67
C ALA A 117 3.63 3.49 20.66
N GLY A 118 3.71 2.20 20.36
CA GLY A 118 3.26 1.12 21.23
C GLY A 118 3.95 1.14 22.62
N LYS A 119 5.27 1.34 22.63
CA LYS A 119 6.07 1.48 23.86
C LYS A 119 5.61 2.69 24.70
N VAL A 120 5.44 3.85 24.07
CA VAL A 120 4.96 5.08 24.74
C VAL A 120 3.55 4.89 25.29
N LEU A 121 2.65 4.29 24.52
CA LEU A 121 1.27 4.01 24.95
C LEU A 121 1.23 2.99 26.09
N ALA A 122 2.04 1.95 26.03
CA ALA A 122 2.13 0.94 27.09
C ALA A 122 2.69 1.50 28.41
N LYS A 123 3.67 2.40 28.35
CA LYS A 123 4.21 3.14 29.50
C LYS A 123 3.14 4.00 30.17
N ASN A 124 2.18 4.48 29.40
CA ASN A 124 1.14 5.40 29.85
C ASN A 124 -0.25 4.75 29.97
N ARG A 125 -0.33 3.42 30.05
CA ARG A 125 -1.60 2.67 30.06
C ARG A 125 -2.56 3.05 31.19
N ASP A 126 -2.05 3.53 32.32
CA ASP A 126 -2.88 3.93 33.46
C ASP A 126 -3.77 5.16 33.16
N SER A 127 -3.34 5.99 32.23
CA SER A 127 -4.10 7.16 31.74
C SER A 127 -4.73 6.95 30.36
N LEU A 128 -4.43 5.83 29.70
CA LEU A 128 -5.01 5.49 28.41
C LEU A 128 -6.44 4.95 28.62
N LYS A 129 -7.36 5.36 27.77
CA LYS A 129 -8.70 4.81 27.68
C LYS A 129 -8.75 3.72 26.59
N GLY A 130 -9.71 2.79 26.68
CA GLY A 130 -10.02 1.81 25.65
C GLY A 130 -8.86 0.88 25.30
N THR A 131 -8.76 0.53 24.02
CA THR A 131 -7.74 -0.42 23.51
C THR A 131 -7.10 0.12 22.23
N VAL A 132 -5.78 0.01 22.16
CA VAL A 132 -5.03 0.28 20.91
C VAL A 132 -4.53 -1.04 20.34
N ILE A 133 -4.93 -1.35 19.11
CA ILE A 133 -4.45 -2.50 18.35
C ILE A 133 -3.28 -2.04 17.48
N LEU A 134 -2.13 -2.66 17.65
CA LEU A 134 -0.94 -2.45 16.83
C LEU A 134 -0.92 -3.55 15.76
N MET A 135 -1.21 -3.21 14.51
CA MET A 135 -1.22 -4.15 13.39
C MET A 135 0.10 -4.04 12.62
N PHE A 136 0.89 -5.10 12.65
CA PHE A 136 2.09 -5.26 11.83
C PHE A 136 1.78 -6.21 10.67
N GLU A 137 1.66 -5.67 9.48
CA GLU A 137 1.26 -6.38 8.27
C GLU A 137 2.48 -6.93 7.53
N ARG A 138 2.42 -8.19 7.09
CA ARG A 138 3.38 -8.83 6.19
C ARG A 138 2.93 -8.70 4.74
N GLY A 139 3.89 -8.64 3.81
CA GLY A 139 3.66 -8.85 2.40
C GLY A 139 2.89 -7.75 1.70
N GLU A 140 3.11 -6.49 2.04
CA GLU A 140 2.51 -5.35 1.34
C GLU A 140 2.93 -5.33 -0.13
N GLU A 141 4.22 -5.46 -0.43
CA GLU A 141 4.86 -5.32 -1.76
C GLU A 141 4.50 -6.45 -2.76
N GLY A 142 3.49 -7.22 -2.48
CA GLY A 142 2.98 -8.21 -3.43
C GLY A 142 2.52 -9.53 -2.84
N GLY A 143 2.73 -9.78 -1.57
CA GLY A 143 2.26 -10.98 -0.87
C GLY A 143 0.73 -10.97 -0.70
N GLY A 144 0.15 -9.80 -0.42
CA GLY A 144 -1.27 -9.63 -0.14
C GLY A 144 -1.70 -10.25 1.19
N ASN A 145 -0.77 -10.38 2.11
CA ASN A 145 -0.92 -11.11 3.37
C ASN A 145 -1.88 -10.43 4.36
N ILE A 146 -2.24 -9.16 4.12
CA ILE A 146 -3.34 -8.47 4.82
C ILE A 146 -4.64 -9.30 4.85
N TYR A 147 -4.85 -10.17 3.84
CA TYR A 147 -5.97 -11.10 3.81
C TYR A 147 -6.04 -11.96 5.09
N TYR A 148 -4.91 -12.52 5.53
CA TYR A 148 -4.88 -13.41 6.70
C TYR A 148 -5.12 -12.67 8.02
N LEU A 149 -4.59 -11.44 8.15
CA LEU A 149 -4.87 -10.57 9.29
C LEU A 149 -6.37 -10.25 9.40
N LEU A 150 -6.96 -9.73 8.33
CA LEU A 150 -8.37 -9.34 8.32
C LEU A 150 -9.30 -10.55 8.45
N LYS A 151 -8.95 -11.69 7.84
CA LYS A 151 -9.69 -12.93 8.01
C LYS A 151 -9.71 -13.39 9.46
N TYR A 152 -8.53 -13.42 10.11
CA TYR A 152 -8.41 -13.79 11.51
C TYR A 152 -9.21 -12.84 12.41
N MET A 153 -9.10 -11.52 12.17
CA MET A 153 -9.87 -10.53 12.94
C MET A 153 -11.37 -10.75 12.82
N ARG A 154 -11.89 -11.02 11.61
CA ARG A 154 -13.31 -11.30 11.40
C ARG A 154 -13.76 -12.59 12.07
N GLU A 155 -13.01 -13.67 11.92
CA GLU A 155 -13.32 -14.98 12.54
C GLU A 155 -13.34 -14.94 14.07
N HIS A 156 -12.52 -14.07 14.68
CA HIS A 156 -12.40 -13.91 16.13
C HIS A 156 -13.09 -12.66 16.68
N GLN A 157 -13.88 -11.97 15.85
CA GLN A 157 -14.62 -10.76 16.24
C GLN A 157 -13.74 -9.64 16.82
N ILE A 158 -12.49 -9.56 16.36
CA ILE A 158 -11.59 -8.46 16.68
C ILE A 158 -11.97 -7.28 15.78
N THR A 159 -12.39 -6.18 16.38
CA THR A 159 -12.84 -4.99 15.66
C THR A 159 -12.18 -3.71 16.19
N ALA A 160 -12.26 -2.64 15.43
CA ALA A 160 -11.80 -1.31 15.81
C ALA A 160 -12.81 -0.26 15.33
N ASP A 161 -12.92 0.84 16.07
CA ASP A 161 -13.80 1.97 15.72
C ASP A 161 -13.17 2.87 14.65
N ALA A 162 -11.85 2.85 14.52
CA ALA A 162 -11.07 3.53 13.47
C ALA A 162 -9.71 2.87 13.27
N CYS A 163 -9.08 3.15 12.12
CA CYS A 163 -7.72 2.72 11.82
C CYS A 163 -6.88 3.89 11.28
N PHE A 164 -5.71 4.12 11.89
CA PHE A 164 -4.75 5.11 11.42
C PHE A 164 -3.46 4.44 10.97
N ALA A 165 -3.04 4.79 9.77
CA ALA A 165 -1.79 4.35 9.17
C ALA A 165 -0.99 5.56 8.68
N GLN A 166 0.26 5.34 8.36
CA GLN A 166 1.13 6.34 7.74
C GLN A 166 2.09 5.67 6.77
N HIS A 167 2.58 6.47 5.83
CA HIS A 167 3.65 6.08 4.92
C HIS A 167 4.66 7.23 4.84
N ASN A 168 5.94 6.92 4.91
CA ASN A 168 6.97 7.93 4.72
C ASN A 168 6.98 8.47 3.28
N ASP A 169 7.28 9.75 3.17
CA ASP A 169 7.35 10.47 1.90
C ASP A 169 8.68 11.23 1.83
N PRO A 170 9.62 10.82 0.95
CA PRO A 170 10.91 11.49 0.80
C PRO A 170 10.82 12.84 0.09
N LEU A 171 9.68 13.18 -0.51
CA LEU A 171 9.44 14.49 -1.13
C LEU A 171 8.89 15.51 -0.12
N LEU A 172 8.35 15.03 1.00
CA LEU A 172 7.92 15.87 2.11
C LEU A 172 9.09 16.05 3.10
N PRO A 173 9.43 17.28 3.48
CA PRO A 173 10.50 17.51 4.45
C PRO A 173 10.25 16.83 5.80
N VAL A 174 11.31 16.33 6.42
CA VAL A 174 11.27 15.82 7.79
C VAL A 174 10.68 16.87 8.75
N GLY A 175 9.88 16.43 9.71
CA GLY A 175 9.15 17.32 10.63
C GLY A 175 7.74 17.68 10.16
N GLN A 176 7.36 17.30 8.94
CA GLN A 176 6.03 17.56 8.39
C GLN A 176 5.20 16.29 8.28
N ILE A 177 3.88 16.46 8.40
CA ILE A 177 2.87 15.43 8.09
C ILE A 177 1.90 16.01 7.07
N ALA A 178 1.59 15.21 6.03
CA ALA A 178 0.54 15.57 5.09
C ALA A 178 -0.64 14.58 5.23
N VAL A 179 -1.83 15.14 5.44
CA VAL A 179 -3.06 14.35 5.59
C VAL A 179 -4.26 15.14 5.11
N SER A 180 -5.00 14.59 4.16
CA SER A 180 -6.25 15.15 3.65
C SER A 180 -7.29 14.07 3.36
N PRO A 181 -8.58 14.42 3.36
CA PRO A 181 -9.65 13.49 3.05
C PRO A 181 -9.66 13.10 1.58
N GLY A 182 -10.21 11.92 1.29
CA GLY A 182 -10.36 11.43 -0.06
C GLY A 182 -9.17 10.62 -0.58
N PRO A 183 -8.85 10.70 -1.88
CA PRO A 183 -7.83 9.86 -2.52
C PRO A 183 -6.45 9.95 -1.88
N ARG A 184 -5.85 8.79 -1.56
CA ARG A 184 -4.46 8.70 -1.07
C ARG A 184 -3.59 7.83 -1.98
N PHE A 185 -3.95 6.53 -2.15
CA PHE A 185 -3.29 5.60 -3.07
C PHE A 185 -4.28 4.98 -4.05
N ALA A 186 -3.86 4.79 -5.30
CA ALA A 186 -4.74 4.31 -6.35
C ALA A 186 -4.95 2.80 -6.31
N GLY A 187 -6.14 2.36 -6.68
CA GLY A 187 -6.38 1.00 -7.12
C GLY A 187 -5.71 0.72 -8.46
N SER A 188 -5.08 -0.43 -8.61
CA SER A 188 -4.27 -0.82 -9.76
C SER A 188 -4.86 -2.03 -10.47
N PHE A 189 -5.05 -1.92 -11.79
CA PHE A 189 -5.39 -3.02 -12.67
C PHE A 189 -4.28 -3.22 -13.69
N GLY A 190 -3.67 -4.41 -13.71
CA GLY A 190 -2.65 -4.79 -14.67
C GLY A 190 -3.16 -5.84 -15.64
N PHE A 191 -2.89 -5.66 -16.92
CA PHE A 191 -3.28 -6.60 -17.97
C PHE A 191 -2.10 -6.96 -18.88
N HIS A 192 -2.11 -8.21 -19.39
CA HIS A 192 -1.21 -8.71 -20.42
C HIS A 192 -1.99 -9.74 -21.25
N ILE A 193 -2.13 -9.50 -22.54
CA ILE A 193 -2.96 -10.27 -23.46
C ILE A 193 -2.10 -10.76 -24.62
N ARG A 194 -2.34 -11.98 -25.04
CA ARG A 194 -1.85 -12.55 -26.30
C ARG A 194 -3.01 -12.64 -27.27
N LEU A 195 -2.84 -12.10 -28.47
CA LEU A 195 -3.69 -12.33 -29.62
C LEU A 195 -3.03 -13.36 -30.52
N THR A 196 -3.82 -14.28 -31.07
CA THR A 196 -3.36 -15.33 -31.99
C THR A 196 -4.19 -15.27 -33.25
N GLY A 197 -3.54 -15.14 -34.39
CA GLY A 197 -4.13 -15.13 -35.71
C GLY A 197 -3.57 -16.26 -36.59
N VAL A 198 -3.66 -16.08 -37.89
CA VAL A 198 -3.08 -16.97 -38.89
C VAL A 198 -2.02 -16.20 -39.67
N GLY A 199 -0.77 -16.62 -39.51
CA GLY A 199 0.37 -16.04 -40.23
C GLY A 199 0.39 -16.39 -41.71
N GLY A 200 1.19 -15.61 -42.49
CA GLY A 200 1.28 -15.87 -43.91
C GLY A 200 2.20 -14.88 -44.65
N HIS A 201 2.20 -15.00 -45.95
CA HIS A 201 2.96 -14.08 -46.80
C HIS A 201 2.30 -12.73 -46.86
N GLY A 202 3.03 -11.65 -46.52
CA GLY A 202 2.53 -10.28 -46.41
C GLY A 202 1.87 -9.71 -47.68
N SER A 203 2.13 -10.28 -48.88
CA SER A 203 1.44 -9.95 -50.13
C SER A 203 0.10 -10.63 -50.32
N ARG A 204 -0.26 -11.55 -49.43
CA ARG A 204 -1.51 -12.32 -49.45
C ARG A 204 -2.27 -12.20 -48.13
N PRO A 205 -2.65 -10.97 -47.71
CA PRO A 205 -3.41 -10.73 -46.49
C PRO A 205 -4.76 -11.44 -46.44
N ASP A 206 -5.31 -11.77 -47.63
CA ASP A 206 -6.53 -12.55 -47.83
C ASP A 206 -6.44 -14.03 -47.34
N ARG A 207 -5.26 -14.52 -46.96
CA ARG A 207 -5.01 -15.92 -46.54
C ARG A 207 -4.65 -16.05 -45.07
N GLY A 208 -4.80 -14.98 -44.29
CA GLY A 208 -4.47 -15.00 -42.90
C GLY A 208 -5.32 -14.01 -42.07
N ASN A 209 -5.25 -14.15 -40.76
CA ASN A 209 -5.88 -13.22 -39.82
C ASN A 209 -4.77 -12.52 -39.05
N ASN A 210 -4.58 -11.23 -39.34
CA ASN A 210 -3.47 -10.48 -38.77
C ASN A 210 -3.81 -9.97 -37.34
N PRO A 211 -3.15 -10.44 -36.28
CA PRO A 211 -3.40 -9.96 -34.93
C PRO A 211 -3.03 -8.48 -34.71
N ILE A 212 -2.23 -7.88 -35.61
CA ILE A 212 -1.92 -6.44 -35.57
C ILE A 212 -3.19 -5.64 -35.91
N ASP A 213 -3.97 -6.04 -36.90
CA ASP A 213 -5.19 -5.32 -37.29
C ASP A 213 -6.24 -5.42 -36.17
N CYS A 214 -6.38 -6.58 -35.55
CA CYS A 214 -7.20 -6.78 -34.37
C CYS A 214 -6.76 -5.86 -33.20
N PHE A 215 -5.46 -5.83 -32.90
CA PHE A 215 -4.91 -4.96 -31.85
C PHE A 215 -5.16 -3.48 -32.11
N LEU A 216 -5.01 -2.99 -33.35
CA LEU A 216 -5.25 -1.59 -33.69
C LEU A 216 -6.71 -1.18 -33.38
N ALA A 217 -7.69 -2.04 -33.69
CA ALA A 217 -9.08 -1.81 -33.35
C ALA A 217 -9.31 -1.82 -31.81
N ILE A 218 -8.68 -2.76 -31.10
CA ILE A 218 -8.74 -2.79 -29.62
C ILE A 218 -8.12 -1.54 -29.03
N ALA A 219 -6.93 -1.11 -29.48
CA ALA A 219 -6.21 0.02 -28.95
C ALA A 219 -6.96 1.36 -29.16
N ALA A 220 -7.61 1.54 -30.30
CA ALA A 220 -8.46 2.70 -30.57
C ALA A 220 -9.63 2.76 -29.56
N GLN A 221 -10.37 1.67 -29.42
CA GLN A 221 -11.50 1.60 -28.49
C GLN A 221 -11.09 1.69 -27.01
N PHE A 222 -9.88 1.23 -26.63
CA PHE A 222 -9.34 1.39 -25.28
C PHE A 222 -9.20 2.87 -24.89
N LYS A 223 -8.75 3.72 -25.80
CA LYS A 223 -8.64 5.17 -25.57
C LYS A 223 -10.03 5.81 -25.44
N ASP A 224 -10.96 5.43 -26.31
CA ASP A 224 -12.32 5.95 -26.28
C ASP A 224 -13.08 5.51 -25.03
N LEU A 225 -12.83 4.28 -24.55
CA LEU A 225 -13.46 3.76 -23.35
C LEU A 225 -13.22 4.67 -22.13
N ARG A 226 -11.98 5.13 -21.91
CA ARG A 226 -11.69 6.09 -20.85
C ARG A 226 -12.51 7.35 -20.96
N MET A 227 -12.54 7.95 -22.14
CA MET A 227 -13.26 9.21 -22.37
C MET A 227 -14.77 9.09 -22.21
N ARG A 228 -15.34 7.90 -22.47
CA ARG A 228 -16.78 7.66 -22.40
C ARG A 228 -17.27 7.19 -21.04
N MET A 229 -16.41 6.55 -20.25
CA MET A 229 -16.83 5.94 -18.98
C MET A 229 -16.40 6.72 -17.75
N ILE A 230 -15.31 7.48 -17.84
CA ILE A 230 -14.71 8.14 -16.68
C ILE A 230 -14.98 9.63 -16.78
N PRO A 231 -15.66 10.23 -15.79
CA PRO A 231 -15.85 11.67 -15.72
C PRO A 231 -14.50 12.41 -15.72
N PRO A 232 -14.42 13.62 -16.31
CA PRO A 232 -13.15 14.34 -16.47
C PRO A 232 -12.52 14.78 -15.14
N ASP A 233 -13.31 14.91 -14.09
CA ASP A 233 -12.91 15.27 -12.72
C ASP A 233 -12.43 14.08 -11.89
N VAL A 234 -12.56 12.85 -12.41
CA VAL A 234 -12.06 11.63 -11.72
C VAL A 234 -10.61 11.36 -12.09
N LEU A 235 -9.76 11.29 -11.09
CA LEU A 235 -8.37 10.86 -11.26
C LEU A 235 -8.33 9.41 -11.74
N PHE A 236 -7.93 9.23 -12.99
CA PHE A 236 -7.88 7.94 -13.66
C PHE A 236 -6.81 7.92 -14.74
N THR A 237 -5.96 6.93 -14.74
CA THR A 237 -4.98 6.71 -15.81
C THR A 237 -5.13 5.33 -16.42
N ALA A 238 -4.95 5.23 -17.74
CA ALA A 238 -4.96 3.96 -18.45
C ALA A 238 -3.98 4.04 -19.62
N SER A 239 -3.06 3.09 -19.70
CA SER A 239 -2.04 3.06 -20.76
C SER A 239 -1.70 1.64 -21.19
N ILE A 240 -1.45 1.48 -22.50
CA ILE A 240 -0.79 0.31 -23.08
C ILE A 240 0.68 0.66 -23.19
N ASN A 241 1.55 -0.11 -22.54
CA ASN A 241 2.98 0.21 -22.38
C ASN A 241 3.90 -0.79 -23.08
N MET A 242 3.36 -1.91 -23.54
CA MET A 242 4.12 -2.95 -24.23
C MET A 242 3.30 -3.49 -25.39
N VAL A 243 3.92 -3.59 -26.57
CA VAL A 243 3.37 -4.26 -27.76
C VAL A 243 4.51 -4.99 -28.45
N ASN A 244 4.35 -6.29 -28.72
CA ASN A 244 5.32 -7.09 -29.41
C ASN A 244 4.64 -7.91 -30.51
N ALA A 245 5.05 -7.76 -31.77
CA ALA A 245 4.54 -8.52 -32.91
C ALA A 245 5.51 -8.48 -34.08
N GLY A 246 5.48 -9.53 -34.89
CA GLY A 246 6.20 -9.61 -36.16
C GLY A 246 7.71 -9.80 -36.04
N SER A 247 8.32 -10.35 -37.09
CA SER A 247 9.76 -10.56 -37.22
C SER A 247 10.33 -10.05 -38.53
N ALA A 248 9.47 -9.86 -39.56
CA ALA A 248 9.86 -9.36 -40.88
C ALA A 248 8.70 -8.58 -41.52
N HIS A 249 9.06 -7.60 -42.36
CA HIS A 249 8.10 -6.71 -43.01
C HIS A 249 7.19 -7.38 -44.04
N ASN A 250 7.57 -8.55 -44.54
CA ASN A 250 6.84 -9.33 -45.55
C ASN A 250 6.16 -10.58 -45.02
N ILE A 251 6.05 -10.73 -43.69
CA ILE A 251 5.42 -11.86 -43.02
C ILE A 251 4.32 -11.33 -42.10
N THR A 252 3.08 -11.80 -42.30
CA THR A 252 1.99 -11.60 -41.33
C THR A 252 2.30 -12.40 -40.07
N PRO A 253 2.35 -11.80 -38.88
CA PRO A 253 2.65 -12.52 -37.65
C PRO A 253 1.48 -13.45 -37.24
N GLU A 254 1.81 -14.54 -36.57
CA GLU A 254 0.81 -15.42 -35.95
C GLU A 254 0.37 -14.91 -34.56
N THR A 255 1.22 -14.17 -33.90
CA THR A 255 0.95 -13.71 -32.54
C THR A 255 1.31 -12.24 -32.35
N LEU A 256 0.53 -11.59 -31.44
CA LEU A 256 0.83 -10.30 -30.87
C LEU A 256 0.61 -10.36 -29.38
N THR A 257 1.52 -9.78 -28.57
CA THR A 257 1.27 -9.56 -27.15
C THR A 257 1.25 -8.06 -26.84
N PHE A 258 0.32 -7.68 -25.96
CA PHE A 258 0.29 -6.30 -25.46
C PHE A 258 -0.03 -6.29 -23.97
N ALA A 259 0.51 -5.30 -23.25
CA ALA A 259 0.32 -5.16 -21.83
C ALA A 259 0.22 -3.70 -21.41
N GLY A 260 -0.41 -3.48 -20.27
CA GLY A 260 -0.61 -2.14 -19.76
C GLY A 260 -1.11 -2.11 -18.34
N THR A 261 -1.44 -0.89 -17.91
CA THR A 261 -1.86 -0.61 -16.55
C THR A 261 -2.95 0.44 -16.50
N VAL A 262 -3.80 0.31 -15.48
CA VAL A 262 -4.84 1.29 -15.13
C VAL A 262 -4.66 1.67 -13.66
N ARG A 263 -4.88 2.94 -13.34
CA ARG A 263 -4.93 3.45 -11.97
C ARG A 263 -6.22 4.20 -11.75
N THR A 264 -6.87 3.99 -10.63
CA THR A 264 -8.16 4.61 -10.31
C THR A 264 -8.34 4.77 -8.80
N TYR A 265 -9.03 5.83 -8.41
CA TYR A 265 -9.48 6.02 -7.02
C TYR A 265 -10.95 5.65 -6.82
N ASP A 266 -11.63 5.23 -7.89
CA ASP A 266 -13.01 4.73 -7.83
C ASP A 266 -13.01 3.23 -8.18
N PHE A 267 -13.16 2.42 -7.14
CA PHE A 267 -13.08 0.96 -7.26
C PHE A 267 -14.15 0.41 -8.21
N GLN A 268 -15.39 0.89 -8.11
CA GLN A 268 -16.50 0.41 -8.93
C GLN A 268 -16.34 0.80 -10.41
N LYS A 269 -15.88 2.03 -10.67
CA LYS A 269 -15.52 2.44 -12.05
C LYS A 269 -14.35 1.62 -12.61
N GLY A 270 -13.38 1.30 -11.77
CA GLY A 270 -12.28 0.43 -12.15
C GLY A 270 -12.72 -0.97 -12.56
N ILE A 271 -13.63 -1.59 -11.79
CA ILE A 271 -14.24 -2.90 -12.13
C ILE A 271 -14.97 -2.79 -13.46
N ARG A 272 -15.86 -1.81 -13.60
CA ARG A 272 -16.66 -1.62 -14.82
C ARG A 272 -15.78 -1.34 -16.05
N PHE A 273 -14.69 -0.59 -15.88
CA PHE A 273 -13.71 -0.37 -16.95
C PHE A 273 -13.05 -1.68 -17.38
N ARG A 274 -12.59 -2.48 -16.43
CA ARG A 274 -11.99 -3.80 -16.68
C ARG A 274 -12.94 -4.72 -17.46
N GLU A 275 -14.20 -4.79 -17.06
CA GLU A 275 -15.22 -5.63 -17.71
C GLU A 275 -15.50 -5.17 -19.14
N LYS A 276 -15.67 -3.86 -19.35
CA LYS A 276 -15.89 -3.31 -20.69
C LYS A 276 -14.66 -3.45 -21.59
N PHE A 277 -13.47 -3.32 -21.02
CA PHE A 277 -12.25 -3.55 -21.79
C PHE A 277 -12.11 -5.03 -22.22
N ARG A 278 -12.51 -5.96 -21.35
CA ARG A 278 -12.58 -7.37 -21.71
C ARG A 278 -13.56 -7.62 -22.87
N GLU A 279 -14.74 -7.08 -22.79
CA GLU A 279 -15.75 -7.15 -23.86
C GLU A 279 -15.21 -6.62 -25.19
N ILE A 280 -14.51 -5.49 -25.19
CA ILE A 280 -13.85 -4.92 -26.37
C ILE A 280 -12.86 -5.91 -26.96
N ILE A 281 -11.98 -6.50 -26.14
CA ILE A 281 -10.99 -7.48 -26.62
C ILE A 281 -11.67 -8.68 -27.25
N GLU A 282 -12.62 -9.32 -26.55
CA GLU A 282 -13.30 -10.52 -27.01
C GLU A 282 -14.10 -10.27 -28.30
N LYS A 283 -14.81 -9.13 -28.40
CA LYS A 283 -15.59 -8.79 -29.59
C LYS A 283 -14.72 -8.45 -30.82
N ASN A 284 -13.61 -7.75 -30.63
CA ASN A 284 -12.69 -7.52 -31.73
C ASN A 284 -12.01 -8.84 -32.19
N CYS A 285 -11.68 -9.73 -31.26
CA CYS A 285 -11.16 -11.05 -31.62
C CYS A 285 -12.17 -11.85 -32.44
N GLU A 286 -13.47 -11.82 -32.12
CA GLU A 286 -14.52 -12.43 -32.95
C GLU A 286 -14.56 -11.80 -34.35
N ILE A 287 -14.55 -10.46 -34.48
CA ILE A 287 -14.62 -9.75 -35.77
C ILE A 287 -13.41 -10.06 -36.67
N PHE A 288 -12.21 -10.10 -36.09
CA PHE A 288 -10.95 -10.36 -36.81
C PHE A 288 -10.57 -11.84 -36.87
N GLU A 289 -11.46 -12.73 -36.39
CA GLU A 289 -11.22 -14.19 -36.32
C GLU A 289 -9.89 -14.56 -35.65
N CYS A 290 -9.50 -13.79 -34.61
CA CYS A 290 -8.33 -14.00 -33.79
C CYS A 290 -8.67 -14.68 -32.46
N GLY A 291 -7.76 -15.49 -31.93
CA GLY A 291 -7.83 -15.95 -30.56
C GLY A 291 -7.33 -14.90 -29.58
N CYS A 292 -7.78 -14.96 -28.32
CA CYS A 292 -7.19 -14.17 -27.23
C CYS A 292 -6.95 -15.01 -25.98
N GLU A 293 -5.80 -14.76 -25.34
CA GLU A 293 -5.42 -15.36 -24.07
C GLU A 293 -5.06 -14.26 -23.08
N PHE A 294 -5.67 -14.24 -21.89
CA PHE A 294 -5.39 -13.32 -20.82
C PHE A 294 -4.26 -13.85 -19.95
N LEU A 295 -3.01 -13.51 -20.28
CA LEU A 295 -1.79 -13.93 -19.55
C LEU A 295 -1.74 -13.29 -18.15
N ARG A 296 -2.23 -12.05 -18.05
CA ARG A 296 -2.46 -11.33 -16.79
C ARG A 296 -3.76 -10.53 -16.89
N TRP A 297 -4.60 -10.67 -15.88
CA TRP A 297 -5.86 -9.94 -15.78
C TRP A 297 -6.22 -9.80 -14.30
N LYS A 298 -5.54 -8.87 -13.60
CA LYS A 298 -5.64 -8.76 -12.14
C LYS A 298 -5.93 -7.33 -11.72
N GLY A 299 -6.90 -7.15 -10.85
CA GLY A 299 -7.34 -5.85 -10.33
C GLY A 299 -8.71 -5.44 -10.87
N PRO A 300 -9.15 -4.20 -10.59
CA PRO A 300 -8.41 -3.23 -9.77
C PRO A 300 -8.23 -3.72 -8.34
N THR A 301 -7.12 -3.31 -7.71
CA THR A 301 -6.99 -3.37 -6.26
C THR A 301 -7.88 -2.29 -5.65
N ILE A 302 -8.16 -2.40 -4.36
CA ILE A 302 -8.96 -1.41 -3.66
C ILE A 302 -8.08 -0.17 -3.42
N PRO A 303 -8.53 1.04 -3.80
CA PRO A 303 -7.78 2.26 -3.52
C PRO A 303 -7.80 2.59 -2.03
N VAL A 304 -6.79 3.27 -1.54
CA VAL A 304 -6.83 3.91 -0.23
C VAL A 304 -7.55 5.24 -0.35
N ILE A 305 -8.71 5.33 0.29
CA ILE A 305 -9.51 6.54 0.39
C ILE A 305 -9.62 6.91 1.86
N ASN A 306 -9.01 8.02 2.23
CA ASN A 306 -9.08 8.54 3.58
C ASN A 306 -10.50 8.98 3.92
N GLN A 307 -11.08 8.41 5.00
CA GLN A 307 -12.42 8.74 5.46
C GLN A 307 -12.46 10.19 5.99
N ASN A 308 -13.46 10.96 5.58
CA ASN A 308 -13.49 12.41 5.77
C ASN A 308 -13.41 12.84 7.24
N GLU A 309 -14.20 12.24 8.12
CA GLU A 309 -14.28 12.63 9.55
C GLU A 309 -13.04 12.14 10.31
N ALA A 310 -12.61 10.91 10.04
CA ALA A 310 -11.39 10.35 10.60
C ALA A 310 -10.16 11.17 10.19
N THR A 311 -10.14 11.69 8.95
CA THR A 311 -9.04 12.54 8.48
C THR A 311 -9.02 13.89 9.18
N ARG A 312 -10.17 14.53 9.37
CA ARG A 312 -10.23 15.78 10.16
C ARG A 312 -9.72 15.57 11.58
N PHE A 313 -10.08 14.44 12.18
CA PHE A 313 -9.57 14.07 13.49
C PHE A 313 -8.04 13.85 13.46
N ALA A 314 -7.52 13.03 12.55
CA ALA A 314 -6.09 12.76 12.41
C ALA A 314 -5.28 14.06 12.17
N ARG A 315 -5.82 14.98 11.36
CA ARG A 315 -5.23 16.30 11.12
C ARG A 315 -5.14 17.11 12.40
N ALA A 316 -6.24 17.22 13.16
CA ALA A 316 -6.25 17.94 14.42
C ALA A 316 -5.25 17.33 15.44
N MET A 317 -5.11 16.01 15.48
CA MET A 317 -4.10 15.34 16.31
C MET A 317 -2.67 15.67 15.85
N SER A 318 -2.41 15.66 14.54
CA SER A 318 -1.13 16.06 13.98
C SER A 318 -0.78 17.49 14.33
N GLU A 319 -1.72 18.42 14.14
CA GLU A 319 -1.55 19.85 14.45
C GLU A 319 -1.30 20.09 15.95
N SER A 320 -1.93 19.31 16.83
CA SER A 320 -1.73 19.43 18.28
C SER A 320 -0.34 19.00 18.75
N VAL A 321 0.33 18.13 17.98
CA VAL A 321 1.66 17.58 18.34
C VAL A 321 2.78 18.33 17.62
N LEU A 322 2.58 18.68 16.34
CA LEU A 322 3.62 19.25 15.49
C LEU A 322 3.50 20.76 15.28
N GLY A 323 2.32 21.35 15.57
CA GLY A 323 1.96 22.71 15.14
C GLY A 323 1.30 22.70 13.75
N ALA A 324 0.34 23.59 13.54
CA ALA A 324 -0.45 23.64 12.30
C ALA A 324 0.40 23.96 11.06
N GLU A 325 1.49 24.68 11.23
CA GLU A 325 2.46 25.03 10.17
C GLU A 325 3.21 23.83 9.59
N ASN A 326 3.24 22.72 10.33
CA ASN A 326 3.90 21.47 9.94
C ASN A 326 2.92 20.41 9.43
N VAL A 327 1.64 20.77 9.24
CA VAL A 327 0.61 19.88 8.73
C VAL A 327 0.03 20.42 7.42
N SER A 328 0.14 19.63 6.36
CA SER A 328 -0.28 20.03 5.02
C SER A 328 -1.29 19.06 4.41
N ASP A 329 -1.79 19.37 3.23
CA ASP A 329 -2.58 18.45 2.43
C ASP A 329 -1.67 17.48 1.68
N ASN A 330 -2.04 16.21 1.61
CA ASN A 330 -1.32 15.24 0.80
C ASN A 330 -1.73 15.31 -0.67
N ILE A 331 -0.77 15.03 -1.56
CA ILE A 331 -1.02 14.81 -2.98
C ILE A 331 -1.39 13.34 -3.16
N PRO A 332 -2.51 13.02 -3.87
CA PRO A 332 -2.85 11.65 -4.20
C PRO A 332 -1.75 10.96 -5.03
N ASP A 333 -1.35 9.75 -4.63
CA ASP A 333 -0.34 8.96 -5.32
C ASP A 333 -0.99 7.86 -6.18
N LEU A 334 -0.46 7.65 -7.38
CA LEU A 334 -0.93 6.60 -8.30
C LEU A 334 -0.32 5.22 -8.02
N CYS A 335 0.49 5.08 -6.98
CA CYS A 335 0.97 3.79 -6.50
C CYS A 335 -0.17 2.95 -5.89
N GLY A 336 0.01 1.64 -5.85
CA GLY A 336 -0.89 0.73 -5.14
C GLY A 336 -0.48 0.60 -3.67
N GLU A 337 -1.43 0.22 -2.81
CA GLU A 337 -1.20 0.01 -1.37
C GLU A 337 -2.19 -1.05 -0.85
N SER A 338 -1.69 -2.03 -0.09
CA SER A 338 -2.51 -3.12 0.44
C SER A 338 -3.50 -2.66 1.50
N PHE A 339 -3.19 -1.58 2.23
CA PHE A 339 -4.06 -0.96 3.22
C PHE A 339 -5.46 -0.60 2.67
N GLY A 340 -5.60 -0.47 1.35
CA GLY A 340 -6.88 -0.32 0.68
C GLY A 340 -7.90 -1.40 1.07
N VAL A 341 -7.46 -2.64 1.33
CA VAL A 341 -8.35 -3.71 1.79
C VAL A 341 -8.91 -3.40 3.18
N THR A 342 -8.09 -2.86 4.08
CA THR A 342 -8.51 -2.45 5.43
C THR A 342 -9.54 -1.32 5.37
N THR A 343 -9.40 -0.38 4.43
CA THR A 343 -10.36 0.73 4.25
C THR A 343 -11.76 0.29 3.84
N ALA A 344 -11.91 -0.94 3.36
CA ALA A 344 -13.23 -1.50 3.07
C ALA A 344 -14.01 -1.91 4.32
N PHE A 345 -13.33 -2.11 5.46
CA PHE A 345 -13.94 -2.65 6.69
C PHE A 345 -13.94 -1.66 7.86
N PHE A 346 -13.07 -0.66 7.84
CA PHE A 346 -12.91 0.31 8.92
C PHE A 346 -12.85 1.74 8.38
N PRO A 347 -13.29 2.75 9.15
CA PRO A 347 -12.99 4.14 8.83
C PRO A 347 -11.48 4.37 9.01
N CYS A 348 -10.77 4.58 7.89
CA CYS A 348 -9.32 4.59 7.84
C CYS A 348 -8.75 5.94 7.39
N VAL A 349 -7.52 6.20 7.86
CA VAL A 349 -6.66 7.30 7.39
C VAL A 349 -5.26 6.77 7.17
N LEU A 350 -4.66 7.12 6.02
CA LEU A 350 -3.25 6.94 5.75
C LEU A 350 -2.61 8.31 5.50
N ALA A 351 -1.81 8.77 6.45
CA ALA A 351 -1.07 10.02 6.36
C ALA A 351 0.26 9.83 5.62
N ALA A 352 0.87 10.93 5.15
CA ALA A 352 2.26 10.94 4.73
C ALA A 352 3.12 11.54 5.84
N VAL A 353 4.25 10.92 6.16
CA VAL A 353 5.25 11.42 7.10
C VAL A 353 6.48 11.84 6.33
N GLY A 354 6.87 13.11 6.46
CA GLY A 354 8.05 13.64 5.81
C GLY A 354 9.32 12.92 6.27
N SER A 355 10.05 12.37 5.31
CA SER A 355 11.34 11.70 5.52
C SER A 355 12.45 12.29 4.65
N GLY A 356 12.15 13.36 3.91
CA GLY A 356 13.09 14.04 3.03
C GLY A 356 13.97 15.04 3.76
N ASN A 357 15.25 15.14 3.34
CA ASN A 357 16.20 16.17 3.76
C ASN A 357 17.13 16.54 2.61
N ALA A 358 16.77 17.59 1.87
CA ALA A 358 17.52 18.01 0.68
C ALA A 358 18.93 18.49 1.03
N ALA A 359 19.15 19.04 2.24
CA ALA A 359 20.47 19.48 2.68
C ALA A 359 21.44 18.29 2.80
N GLU A 360 20.94 17.10 3.17
CA GLU A 360 21.72 15.86 3.31
C GLU A 360 21.65 14.94 2.08
N GLY A 361 20.91 15.33 1.01
CA GLY A 361 20.72 14.51 -0.17
C GLY A 361 19.65 13.41 -0.05
N ARG A 362 18.85 13.44 1.02
CA ARG A 362 17.80 12.47 1.31
C ARG A 362 16.51 12.82 0.57
N THR A 363 16.54 12.73 -0.77
CA THR A 363 15.41 13.08 -1.65
C THR A 363 15.16 12.05 -2.74
N ALA A 364 15.87 10.93 -2.70
CA ALA A 364 15.65 9.85 -3.66
C ALA A 364 14.23 9.27 -3.45
N PRO A 365 13.48 9.00 -4.53
CA PRO A 365 12.12 8.47 -4.42
C PRO A 365 12.13 7.07 -3.80
N LEU A 366 10.97 6.64 -3.33
CA LEU A 366 10.71 5.26 -2.93
C LEU A 366 11.06 4.30 -4.09
N HIS A 367 11.41 3.06 -3.78
CA HIS A 367 11.86 2.03 -4.72
C HIS A 367 13.14 2.40 -5.48
N SER A 368 13.91 3.37 -4.98
CA SER A 368 15.23 3.73 -5.49
C SER A 368 16.34 3.04 -4.69
N PRO A 369 17.43 2.57 -5.32
CA PRO A 369 18.61 2.11 -4.59
C PRO A 369 19.22 3.18 -3.68
N TYR A 370 19.02 4.45 -4.00
CA TYR A 370 19.53 5.60 -3.26
C TYR A 370 18.59 6.10 -2.16
N TYR A 371 17.42 5.50 -1.99
CA TYR A 371 16.48 5.88 -0.94
C TYR A 371 17.15 5.81 0.44
N ASP A 372 17.03 6.90 1.21
CA ASP A 372 17.67 7.07 2.52
C ASP A 372 16.81 8.06 3.34
N PRO A 373 15.90 7.58 4.21
CA PRO A 373 15.05 8.46 4.99
C PRO A 373 15.83 9.19 6.07
N ASP A 374 15.45 10.42 6.36
CA ASP A 374 15.93 11.11 7.55
C ASP A 374 15.36 10.44 8.81
N GLU A 375 16.25 9.97 9.70
CA GLU A 375 15.85 9.21 10.89
C GLU A 375 15.08 10.05 11.92
N ASP A 376 15.15 11.37 11.88
CA ASP A 376 14.30 12.24 12.69
C ASP A 376 12.80 12.07 12.33
N SER A 377 12.47 11.58 11.14
CA SER A 377 11.10 11.21 10.76
C SER A 377 10.45 10.21 11.73
N LEU A 378 11.26 9.35 12.36
CA LEU A 378 10.83 8.36 13.34
C LEU A 378 10.13 9.01 14.54
N LEU A 379 10.64 10.18 15.00
CA LEU A 379 10.00 10.95 16.06
C LEU A 379 8.58 11.36 15.68
N TYR A 380 8.42 11.96 14.50
CA TYR A 380 7.16 12.57 14.09
C TYR A 380 6.10 11.53 13.74
N GLY A 381 6.51 10.45 13.09
CA GLY A 381 5.60 9.33 12.82
C GLY A 381 5.16 8.59 14.08
N SER A 382 6.06 8.39 15.04
CA SER A 382 5.69 7.82 16.35
C SER A 382 4.72 8.70 17.11
N ALA A 383 4.97 10.02 17.11
CA ALA A 383 4.10 10.99 17.76
C ALA A 383 2.72 11.09 17.11
N TYR A 384 2.64 11.00 15.77
CA TYR A 384 1.37 10.90 15.03
C TYR A 384 0.55 9.69 15.48
N TYR A 385 1.15 8.49 15.48
CA TYR A 385 0.46 7.28 15.94
C TYR A 385 -0.02 7.41 17.39
N ALA A 386 0.85 7.86 18.29
CA ALA A 386 0.52 8.01 19.70
C ALA A 386 -0.61 9.03 19.91
N ALA A 387 -0.58 10.15 19.19
CA ALA A 387 -1.60 11.20 19.29
C ALA A 387 -2.95 10.74 18.75
N CYS A 388 -2.97 10.07 17.58
CA CYS A 388 -4.20 9.51 17.03
C CYS A 388 -4.80 8.46 17.96
N ALA A 389 -3.98 7.57 18.52
CA ALA A 389 -4.46 6.55 19.43
C ALA A 389 -4.99 7.14 20.75
N TYR A 390 -4.17 7.93 21.42
CA TYR A 390 -4.52 8.48 22.73
C TYR A 390 -5.73 9.43 22.65
N GLY A 391 -5.78 10.28 21.61
CA GLY A 391 -6.89 11.18 21.40
C GLY A 391 -8.18 10.46 21.00
N PHE A 392 -8.11 9.45 20.15
CA PHE A 392 -9.31 8.76 19.67
C PHE A 392 -9.95 7.86 20.72
N THR A 393 -9.16 7.16 21.52
CA THR A 393 -9.69 6.27 22.58
C THR A 393 -10.44 7.03 23.67
N ASP A 394 -10.13 8.33 23.85
CA ASP A 394 -10.82 9.24 24.79
C ASP A 394 -12.00 10.02 24.15
N ALA A 395 -12.02 10.14 22.83
CA ALA A 395 -12.98 10.98 22.13
C ALA A 395 -14.40 10.37 22.11
N ASP A 396 -15.41 11.21 22.34
CA ASP A 396 -16.82 10.85 22.08
C ASP A 396 -17.18 11.12 20.62
N LEU A 397 -16.53 10.38 19.71
CA LEU A 397 -16.67 10.50 18.26
C LEU A 397 -17.03 9.14 17.65
N THR A 398 -18.00 9.16 16.74
CA THR A 398 -18.31 8.01 15.88
C THR A 398 -18.29 8.50 14.45
N PHE A 399 -17.50 7.83 13.61
CA PHE A 399 -17.41 8.20 12.20
C PHE A 399 -18.56 7.57 11.41
N ASN A 400 -19.16 8.34 10.51
CA ASN A 400 -20.15 7.83 9.58
C ASN A 400 -19.44 6.98 8.52
N PHE A 401 -19.53 5.64 8.66
CA PHE A 401 -18.86 4.69 7.80
C PHE A 401 -19.73 3.45 7.58
N GLU A 402 -19.85 3.04 6.33
CA GLU A 402 -20.53 1.80 5.94
C GLU A 402 -19.48 0.77 5.51
N PRO A 403 -19.18 -0.24 6.33
CA PRO A 403 -18.22 -1.27 5.97
C PRO A 403 -18.77 -2.15 4.84
N PHE A 404 -17.86 -2.77 4.08
CA PHE A 404 -18.21 -3.80 3.12
C PHE A 404 -18.94 -4.95 3.84
N GLN A 405 -20.16 -5.26 3.39
CA GLN A 405 -21.09 -6.13 4.13
C GLN A 405 -20.87 -7.62 3.88
N GLU A 406 -20.23 -7.97 2.75
CA GLU A 406 -20.00 -9.37 2.38
C GLU A 406 -18.71 -9.91 3.01
N GLU A 407 -18.47 -11.21 2.80
CA GLU A 407 -17.24 -11.86 3.24
C GLU A 407 -16.01 -11.34 2.51
N LEU A 408 -14.84 -11.44 3.14
CA LEU A 408 -13.56 -10.96 2.60
C LEU A 408 -13.24 -11.60 1.24
N GLU A 409 -13.60 -12.88 1.06
CA GLU A 409 -13.44 -13.62 -0.17
C GLU A 409 -14.25 -13.03 -1.33
N ALA A 410 -15.41 -12.46 -1.07
CA ALA A 410 -16.21 -11.77 -2.08
C ALA A 410 -15.48 -10.52 -2.59
N LEU A 411 -14.84 -9.75 -1.69
CA LEU A 411 -14.03 -8.62 -2.05
C LEU A 411 -12.84 -9.01 -2.95
N TYR A 412 -12.16 -10.11 -2.61
CA TYR A 412 -11.05 -10.63 -3.44
C TYR A 412 -11.53 -11.11 -4.83
N LYS A 413 -12.72 -11.71 -4.94
CA LYS A 413 -13.32 -12.04 -6.25
C LYS A 413 -13.55 -10.80 -7.10
N LEU A 414 -14.03 -9.70 -6.52
CA LEU A 414 -14.22 -8.44 -7.25
C LEU A 414 -12.90 -7.89 -7.80
N THR A 415 -11.80 -8.04 -7.08
CA THR A 415 -10.47 -7.63 -7.54
C THR A 415 -9.86 -8.57 -8.58
N ASN A 416 -10.49 -9.70 -8.87
CA ASN A 416 -9.92 -10.78 -9.70
C ASN A 416 -8.49 -11.17 -9.31
N ARG A 417 -8.20 -11.14 -8.01
CA ARG A 417 -6.93 -11.59 -7.43
C ARG A 417 -7.14 -12.91 -6.72
N PRO A 418 -6.20 -13.84 -6.83
CA PRO A 418 -6.24 -15.05 -6.03
C PRO A 418 -6.08 -14.71 -4.55
N ILE A 419 -6.72 -15.47 -3.68
CA ILE A 419 -6.39 -15.49 -2.26
C ILE A 419 -4.91 -15.88 -2.13
N PRO A 420 -4.11 -15.18 -1.31
CA PRO A 420 -2.71 -15.52 -1.10
C PRO A 420 -2.57 -17.00 -0.67
N LYS A 421 -1.48 -17.62 -1.09
CA LYS A 421 -1.19 -18.99 -0.64
C LYS A 421 -0.56 -18.93 0.75
N ARG A 422 -0.96 -19.85 1.63
CA ARG A 422 -0.25 -20.06 2.90
C ARG A 422 1.16 -20.55 2.62
N LEU A 423 2.13 -19.98 3.33
CA LEU A 423 3.54 -20.34 3.29
C LEU A 423 4.02 -20.81 4.67
N ASP A 424 3.42 -20.27 5.73
CA ASP A 424 3.70 -20.70 7.10
C ASP A 424 2.98 -22.02 7.41
N PRO A 425 3.60 -22.95 8.15
CA PRO A 425 3.02 -24.25 8.49
C PRO A 425 1.81 -24.16 9.40
#